data_dba98083d9eec0fe4f55e04ec3e086b0
#
_entry.id   dba98083d9eec0fe4f55e04ec3e086b0
#
_cell.length_a   1.000
_cell.length_b   1.000
_cell.length_c   1.000
_cell.angle_alpha   90.00
_cell.angle_beta   90.00
_cell.angle_gamma   90.00
#
_symmetry.space_group_name_H-M   'P 1'
#
loop_
_entity.id
_entity.type
_entity.pdbx_description
1 polymer ?
#
loop_
_entity_poly.entity_id
_entity_poly.type
_entity_poly.pdbx_seq_one_letter_code
_entity_poly.pdbx_strand_id
1 'polypeptide(L)'
;MRITPFIMSITPNGQAELHIAALTHEDMLSSSIALPLEILTGAAQALGRSGAQRLKVSCFSSEGGALPVGGGLSVGTRPLSEFQDADLLIVPAIWRQPQRVLRRHPEQTRVLKRHIEANRLTVSVGSGSFLLAETGAMRGRSMTTHWQWFDAFAQRYPAVN
;
A
#
# COMPACT_ATOMS: atom_id res chain seq x y z
N MET A 1 -18.81 -0.64 -15.58
CA MET A 1 -17.78 -0.27 -14.59
C MET A 1 -18.29 0.94 -13.84
N ARG A 2 -18.79 0.76 -12.59
CA ARG A 2 -19.22 1.89 -11.76
C ARG A 2 -17.97 2.48 -11.12
N ILE A 3 -17.64 3.71 -11.45
CA ILE A 3 -16.62 4.48 -10.74
C ILE A 3 -17.31 4.93 -9.44
N THR A 4 -16.91 4.32 -8.32
CA THR A 4 -17.35 4.80 -7.00
C THR A 4 -16.75 6.19 -6.81
N PRO A 5 -17.54 7.21 -6.46
CA PRO A 5 -17.00 8.54 -6.27
C PRO A 5 -15.95 8.51 -5.16
N PHE A 6 -14.83 9.15 -5.42
CA PHE A 6 -13.76 9.39 -4.45
C PHE A 6 -14.38 10.15 -3.26
N ILE A 7 -14.51 9.49 -2.12
CA ILE A 7 -14.99 10.15 -0.90
C ILE A 7 -13.79 10.87 -0.31
N MET A 8 -13.64 12.14 -0.67
CA MET A 8 -12.65 13.01 -0.04
C MET A 8 -13.13 13.35 1.37
N SER A 9 -12.30 13.12 2.38
CA SER A 9 -12.52 13.67 3.70
C SER A 9 -12.34 15.20 3.65
N ILE A 10 -13.24 15.92 4.31
CA ILE A 10 -13.17 17.38 4.40
C ILE A 10 -12.64 17.75 5.78
N THR A 11 -11.56 18.54 5.82
CA THR A 11 -11.02 19.06 7.08
C THR A 11 -12.00 20.06 7.72
N PRO A 12 -11.86 20.35 9.03
CA PRO A 12 -12.68 21.36 9.71
C PRO A 12 -12.68 22.73 9.02
N ASN A 13 -11.66 23.03 8.22
CA ASN A 13 -11.53 24.27 7.46
C ASN A 13 -12.09 24.17 6.03
N GLY A 14 -12.86 23.14 5.70
CA GLY A 14 -13.49 22.97 4.38
C GLY A 14 -12.53 22.55 3.25
N GLN A 15 -11.27 22.22 3.56
CA GLN A 15 -10.29 21.74 2.57
C GLN A 15 -10.37 20.22 2.42
N ALA A 16 -10.30 19.77 1.19
CA ALA A 16 -10.22 18.36 0.89
C ALA A 16 -8.87 17.77 1.35
N GLU A 17 -8.92 16.66 2.10
CA GLU A 17 -7.74 15.93 2.55
C GLU A 17 -7.71 14.55 1.89
N LEU A 18 -6.61 14.23 1.24
CA LEU A 18 -6.36 12.92 0.65
C LEU A 18 -5.49 12.10 1.61
N HIS A 19 -5.99 10.98 2.09
CA HIS A 19 -5.25 10.09 2.97
C HIS A 19 -4.56 8.98 2.17
N ILE A 20 -3.24 9.00 2.15
CA ILE A 20 -2.41 7.94 1.58
C ILE A 20 -1.83 7.11 2.72
N ALA A 21 -2.07 5.82 2.68
CA ALA A 21 -1.51 4.87 3.62
C ALA A 21 -0.52 3.93 2.93
N ALA A 22 0.50 3.49 3.64
CA ALA A 22 1.40 2.42 3.21
C ALA A 22 1.41 1.29 4.23
N LEU A 23 1.23 0.05 3.77
CA LEU A 23 1.53 -1.13 4.58
C LEU A 23 3.05 -1.30 4.63
N THR A 24 3.59 -1.55 5.81
CA THR A 24 5.05 -1.62 6.00
C THR A 24 5.43 -2.84 6.82
N HIS A 25 6.58 -3.42 6.51
CA HIS A 25 7.17 -4.53 7.23
C HIS A 25 8.69 -4.50 7.07
N GLU A 26 9.42 -5.19 7.93
CA GLU A 26 10.89 -5.16 8.00
C GLU A 26 11.58 -5.69 6.74
N ASP A 27 10.92 -6.60 6.02
CA ASP A 27 11.44 -7.22 4.78
C ASP A 27 11.07 -6.40 3.51
N MET A 28 10.59 -5.15 3.63
CA MET A 28 10.25 -4.31 2.46
C MET A 28 11.48 -3.62 1.86
N LEU A 29 11.36 -3.25 0.60
CA LEU A 29 12.22 -2.24 -0.02
C LEU A 29 11.74 -0.85 0.36
N SER A 30 12.51 -0.11 1.16
CA SER A 30 12.16 1.25 1.60
C SER A 30 11.91 2.20 0.43
N SER A 31 12.68 2.10 -0.65
CA SER A 31 12.50 2.89 -1.87
C SER A 31 11.13 2.68 -2.53
N SER A 32 10.50 1.52 -2.34
CA SER A 32 9.18 1.22 -2.91
C SER A 32 8.02 1.98 -2.25
N ILE A 33 8.25 2.58 -1.09
CA ILE A 33 7.31 3.51 -0.47
C ILE A 33 7.83 4.94 -0.46
N ALA A 34 9.14 5.16 -0.24
CA ALA A 34 9.71 6.48 -0.18
C ALA A 34 9.48 7.26 -1.47
N LEU A 35 9.84 6.68 -2.62
CA LEU A 35 9.70 7.34 -3.92
C LEU A 35 8.25 7.69 -4.29
N PRO A 36 7.26 6.77 -4.21
CA PRO A 36 5.86 7.15 -4.42
C PRO A 36 5.37 8.25 -3.48
N LEU A 37 5.75 8.22 -2.20
CA LEU A 37 5.33 9.22 -1.23
C LEU A 37 5.96 10.59 -1.50
N GLU A 38 7.23 10.64 -1.91
CA GLU A 38 7.90 11.87 -2.32
C GLU A 38 7.21 12.50 -3.55
N ILE A 39 6.92 11.70 -4.57
CA ILE A 39 6.23 12.15 -5.79
C ILE A 39 4.84 12.70 -5.46
N LEU A 40 4.07 11.97 -4.66
CA LEU A 40 2.71 12.36 -4.29
C LEU A 40 2.72 13.61 -3.39
N THR A 41 3.69 13.71 -2.48
CA THR A 41 3.87 14.92 -1.63
C THR A 41 4.24 16.13 -2.48
N GLY A 42 5.16 15.97 -3.43
CA GLY A 42 5.54 17.04 -4.37
C GLY A 42 4.36 17.48 -5.25
N ALA A 43 3.57 16.53 -5.75
CA ALA A 43 2.37 16.82 -6.51
C ALA A 43 1.31 17.58 -5.67
N ALA A 44 1.08 17.15 -4.42
CA ALA A 44 0.15 17.83 -3.51
C ALA A 44 0.62 19.26 -3.19
N GLN A 45 1.93 19.49 -3.00
CA GLN A 45 2.49 20.83 -2.80
C GLN A 45 2.29 21.74 -4.03
N ALA A 46 2.47 21.18 -5.24
CA ALA A 46 2.25 21.92 -6.47
C ALA A 46 0.78 22.32 -6.63
N LEU A 47 -0.16 21.41 -6.33
CA LEU A 47 -1.59 21.65 -6.36
C LEU A 47 -2.05 22.56 -5.20
N GLY A 48 -1.44 22.44 -4.01
CA GLY A 48 -1.78 23.24 -2.83
C GLY A 48 -1.47 24.73 -2.99
N ARG A 49 -0.58 25.11 -3.91
CA ARG A 49 -0.36 26.52 -4.29
C ARG A 49 -1.59 27.13 -4.97
N SER A 50 -2.48 26.32 -5.50
CA SER A 50 -3.81 26.73 -6.01
C SER A 50 -4.92 26.61 -4.98
N GLY A 51 -4.62 26.30 -3.69
CA GLY A 51 -5.57 26.32 -2.57
C GLY A 51 -6.42 25.07 -2.36
N ALA A 52 -6.10 23.95 -3.04
CA ALA A 52 -7.12 22.92 -3.22
C ALA A 52 -6.98 21.64 -2.37
N GLN A 53 -5.79 21.18 -1.94
CA GLN A 53 -5.73 19.84 -1.37
C GLN A 53 -4.59 19.64 -0.35
N ARG A 54 -4.93 19.02 0.79
CA ARG A 54 -3.95 18.53 1.77
C ARG A 54 -3.71 17.04 1.58
N LEU A 55 -2.47 16.62 1.78
CA LEU A 55 -2.07 15.22 1.78
C LEU A 55 -1.75 14.78 3.20
N LYS A 56 -2.45 13.75 3.67
CA LYS A 56 -2.11 13.03 4.89
C LYS A 56 -1.43 11.73 4.51
N VAL A 57 -0.23 11.49 5.02
CA VAL A 57 0.53 10.25 4.81
C VAL A 57 0.64 9.50 6.11
N SER A 58 0.38 8.19 6.09
CA SER A 58 0.52 7.31 7.25
C SER A 58 1.13 5.98 6.83
N CYS A 59 2.16 5.53 7.55
CA CYS A 59 2.71 4.18 7.41
C CYS A 59 2.19 3.29 8.54
N PHE A 60 1.82 2.06 8.22
CA PHE A 60 1.26 1.10 9.17
C PHE A 60 2.07 -0.19 9.18
N SER A 61 2.50 -0.62 10.35
CA SER A 61 3.11 -1.93 10.61
C SER A 61 2.30 -2.71 11.64
N SER A 62 2.58 -3.98 11.84
CA SER A 62 1.83 -4.83 12.77
C SER A 62 1.65 -4.17 14.14
N GLU A 63 2.73 -3.66 14.73
CA GLU A 63 2.73 -3.12 16.11
C GLU A 63 2.92 -1.60 16.18
N GLY A 64 3.30 -0.95 15.06
CA GLY A 64 3.63 0.47 15.05
C GLY A 64 5.03 0.78 15.58
N GLY A 65 5.31 2.07 15.77
CA GLY A 65 6.61 2.53 16.26
C GLY A 65 7.66 2.70 15.16
N ALA A 66 8.92 2.70 15.56
CA ALA A 66 10.07 2.81 14.64
C ALA A 66 10.36 1.42 14.04
N LEU A 67 10.03 1.24 12.78
CA LEU A 67 10.24 -0.01 12.04
C LEU A 67 11.61 0.02 11.34
N PRO A 68 12.57 -0.83 11.74
CA PRO A 68 13.82 -0.98 11.03
C PRO A 68 13.59 -1.58 9.64
N VAL A 69 14.23 -1.04 8.62
CA VAL A 69 14.15 -1.50 7.23
C VAL A 69 15.55 -1.61 6.62
N GLY A 70 15.64 -2.17 5.42
CA GLY A 70 16.92 -2.33 4.74
C GLY A 70 17.73 -1.03 4.63
N GLY A 71 19.06 -1.17 4.63
CA GLY A 71 19.99 -0.03 4.48
C GLY A 71 20.23 0.78 5.76
N GLY A 72 19.90 0.23 6.95
CA GLY A 72 20.08 0.94 8.22
C GLY A 72 19.08 2.09 8.45
N LEU A 73 18.01 2.13 7.67
CA LEU A 73 16.94 3.12 7.80
C LEU A 73 15.88 2.65 8.79
N SER A 74 15.10 3.60 9.28
CA SER A 74 13.92 3.32 10.09
C SER A 74 12.74 4.16 9.61
N VAL A 75 11.55 3.54 9.58
CA VAL A 75 10.31 4.20 9.21
C VAL A 75 9.42 4.33 10.44
N GLY A 76 8.94 5.53 10.72
CA GLY A 76 7.95 5.77 11.75
C GLY A 76 6.58 5.21 11.30
N THR A 77 5.98 4.32 12.09
CA THR A 77 4.74 3.65 11.74
C THR A 77 3.72 3.74 12.87
N ARG A 78 2.44 3.62 12.49
CA ARG A 78 1.32 3.40 13.40
C ARG A 78 0.98 1.91 13.45
N PRO A 79 0.40 1.41 14.54
CA PRO A 79 -0.05 0.02 14.60
C PRO A 79 -1.18 -0.23 13.59
N LEU A 80 -1.16 -1.39 12.95
CA LEU A 80 -2.14 -1.78 11.94
C LEU A 80 -3.58 -1.84 12.50
N SER A 81 -3.73 -2.04 13.81
CA SER A 81 -5.01 -1.98 14.52
C SER A 81 -5.70 -0.60 14.43
N GLU A 82 -4.92 0.47 14.21
CA GLU A 82 -5.44 1.82 14.03
C GLU A 82 -5.80 2.14 12.57
N PHE A 83 -5.51 1.24 11.63
CA PHE A 83 -5.88 1.43 10.24
C PHE A 83 -7.39 1.31 10.08
N GLN A 84 -8.03 2.37 9.68
CA GLN A 84 -9.48 2.40 9.37
C GLN A 84 -9.69 2.31 7.86
N ASP A 85 -9.28 3.34 7.14
CA ASP A 85 -9.29 3.39 5.68
C ASP A 85 -8.26 4.41 5.15
N ALA A 86 -8.10 4.43 3.83
CA ALA A 86 -7.32 5.41 3.11
C ALA A 86 -7.92 5.60 1.71
N ASP A 87 -7.62 6.72 1.07
CA ASP A 87 -8.02 6.95 -0.32
C ASP A 87 -7.11 6.15 -1.27
N LEU A 88 -5.83 6.02 -0.89
CA LEU A 88 -4.85 5.20 -1.58
C LEU A 88 -4.08 4.35 -0.58
N LEU A 89 -4.01 3.05 -0.81
CA LEU A 89 -3.17 2.12 -0.05
C LEU A 89 -2.00 1.64 -0.91
N ILE A 90 -0.78 1.90 -0.45
CA ILE A 90 0.45 1.47 -1.11
C ILE A 90 0.95 0.18 -0.45
N VAL A 91 1.20 -0.83 -1.27
CA VAL A 91 1.78 -2.12 -0.87
C VAL A 91 3.23 -2.17 -1.36
N PRO A 92 4.22 -2.17 -0.47
CA PRO A 92 5.63 -2.09 -0.85
C PRO A 92 6.13 -3.37 -1.51
N ALA A 93 7.22 -3.24 -2.24
CA ALA A 93 7.96 -4.39 -2.73
C ALA A 93 8.62 -5.14 -1.56
N ILE A 94 8.60 -6.46 -1.66
CA ILE A 94 9.25 -7.37 -0.72
C ILE A 94 10.69 -7.59 -1.19
N TRP A 95 11.66 -7.35 -0.31
CA TRP A 95 13.08 -7.48 -0.65
C TRP A 95 13.49 -8.91 -0.99
N ARG A 96 13.04 -9.88 -0.19
CA ARG A 96 13.35 -11.30 -0.37
C ARG A 96 12.19 -12.15 0.13
N GLN A 97 12.07 -13.36 -0.40
CA GLN A 97 11.17 -14.39 0.12
C GLN A 97 9.71 -13.93 0.37
N PRO A 98 8.94 -13.61 -0.68
CA PRO A 98 7.55 -13.16 -0.51
C PRO A 98 6.71 -14.09 0.39
N GLN A 99 6.89 -15.42 0.27
CA GLN A 99 6.17 -16.40 1.07
C GLN A 99 6.44 -16.27 2.58
N ARG A 100 7.64 -15.80 2.98
CA ARG A 100 7.97 -15.53 4.38
C ARG A 100 7.14 -14.37 4.91
N VAL A 101 7.06 -13.28 4.16
CA VAL A 101 6.27 -12.09 4.52
C VAL A 101 4.80 -12.43 4.66
N LEU A 102 4.23 -13.18 3.71
CA LEU A 102 2.83 -13.63 3.76
C LEU A 102 2.52 -14.43 5.04
N ARG A 103 3.44 -15.30 5.46
CA ARG A 103 3.28 -16.09 6.70
C ARG A 103 3.43 -15.26 7.96
N ARG A 104 4.32 -14.25 7.96
CA ARG A 104 4.61 -13.43 9.15
C ARG A 104 3.58 -12.32 9.38
N HIS A 105 2.96 -11.83 8.31
CA HIS A 105 2.06 -10.68 8.35
C HIS A 105 0.68 -10.99 7.74
N PRO A 106 -0.03 -12.04 8.19
CA PRO A 106 -1.36 -12.39 7.66
C PRO A 106 -2.40 -11.30 7.93
N GLU A 107 -2.19 -10.47 8.95
CA GLU A 107 -3.03 -9.31 9.26
C GLU A 107 -2.98 -8.24 8.18
N GLN A 108 -1.84 -8.02 7.53
CA GLN A 108 -1.71 -7.10 6.40
C GLN A 108 -2.56 -7.56 5.21
N THR A 109 -2.53 -8.86 4.90
CA THR A 109 -3.40 -9.44 3.87
C THR A 109 -4.88 -9.23 4.17
N ARG A 110 -5.29 -9.37 5.44
CA ARG A 110 -6.69 -9.14 5.85
C ARG A 110 -7.12 -7.68 5.71
N VAL A 111 -6.26 -6.75 6.12
CA VAL A 111 -6.51 -5.31 5.96
C VAL A 111 -6.60 -4.94 4.49
N LEU A 112 -5.64 -5.42 3.69
CA LEU A 112 -5.59 -5.19 2.25
C LEU A 112 -6.85 -5.71 1.55
N LYS A 113 -7.30 -6.93 1.91
CA LYS A 113 -8.54 -7.51 1.38
C LYS A 113 -9.74 -6.62 1.64
N ARG A 114 -9.95 -6.18 2.89
CA ARG A 114 -11.07 -5.28 3.24
C ARG A 114 -11.01 -3.97 2.46
N HIS A 115 -9.81 -3.39 2.30
CA HIS A 115 -9.61 -2.15 1.57
C HIS A 115 -10.01 -2.29 0.08
N ILE A 116 -9.61 -3.41 -0.55
CA ILE A 116 -9.97 -3.72 -1.95
C ILE A 116 -11.48 -3.98 -2.08
N GLU A 117 -12.08 -4.74 -1.16
CA GLU A 117 -13.52 -5.02 -1.14
C GLU A 117 -14.38 -3.77 -0.96
N ALA A 118 -13.83 -2.75 -0.28
CA ALA A 118 -14.43 -1.41 -0.19
C ALA A 118 -14.27 -0.57 -1.47
N ASN A 119 -13.74 -1.13 -2.56
CA ASN A 119 -13.43 -0.45 -3.83
C ASN A 119 -12.50 0.77 -3.68
N ARG A 120 -11.60 0.72 -2.72
CA ARG A 120 -10.58 1.76 -2.51
C ARG A 120 -9.37 1.52 -3.40
N LEU A 121 -8.72 2.62 -3.78
CA LEU A 121 -7.55 2.54 -4.67
C LEU A 121 -6.38 1.87 -3.96
N THR A 122 -5.80 0.89 -4.63
CA THR A 122 -4.65 0.12 -4.13
C THR A 122 -3.57 0.06 -5.20
N VAL A 123 -2.34 0.30 -4.80
CA VAL A 123 -1.16 0.20 -5.67
C VAL A 123 -0.15 -0.73 -5.02
N SER A 124 0.37 -1.70 -5.76
CA SER A 124 1.48 -2.53 -5.34
C SER A 124 2.73 -2.26 -6.16
N VAL A 125 3.88 -2.29 -5.51
CA VAL A 125 5.17 -2.12 -6.16
C VAL A 125 5.87 -3.47 -6.28
N GLY A 126 6.24 -3.87 -7.49
CA GLY A 126 7.01 -5.08 -7.77
C GLY A 126 6.46 -6.33 -7.07
N SER A 127 7.26 -6.99 -6.23
CA SER A 127 6.89 -8.19 -5.47
C SER A 127 5.82 -7.97 -4.39
N GLY A 128 5.40 -6.74 -4.11
CA GLY A 128 4.21 -6.45 -3.30
C GLY A 128 2.92 -7.04 -3.89
N SER A 129 2.92 -7.35 -5.19
CA SER A 129 1.86 -8.10 -5.88
C SER A 129 1.50 -9.43 -5.21
N PHE A 130 2.44 -10.07 -4.50
CA PHE A 130 2.14 -11.28 -3.73
C PHE A 130 1.13 -11.04 -2.61
N LEU A 131 1.24 -9.93 -1.89
CA LEU A 131 0.25 -9.55 -0.87
C LEU A 131 -1.14 -9.30 -1.50
N LEU A 132 -1.18 -8.63 -2.67
CA LEU A 132 -2.43 -8.42 -3.40
C LEU A 132 -3.06 -9.74 -3.85
N ALA A 133 -2.29 -10.63 -4.48
CA ALA A 133 -2.79 -11.90 -4.97
C ALA A 133 -3.27 -12.82 -3.83
N GLU A 134 -2.59 -12.79 -2.66
CA GLU A 134 -2.96 -13.56 -1.46
C GLU A 134 -4.34 -13.18 -0.92
N THR A 135 -4.83 -11.96 -1.17
CA THR A 135 -6.19 -11.56 -0.80
C THR A 135 -7.29 -12.35 -1.53
N GLY A 136 -6.94 -12.99 -2.67
CA GLY A 136 -7.89 -13.64 -3.56
C GLY A 136 -8.70 -12.71 -4.46
N ALA A 137 -8.60 -11.39 -4.25
CA ALA A 137 -9.36 -10.39 -5.03
C ALA A 137 -8.87 -10.24 -6.49
N MET A 138 -7.70 -10.81 -6.79
CA MET A 138 -7.08 -10.71 -8.12
C MET A 138 -7.40 -11.89 -9.05
N ARG A 139 -8.27 -12.82 -8.66
CA ARG A 139 -8.69 -13.95 -9.51
C ARG A 139 -9.29 -13.46 -10.83
N GLY A 140 -8.82 -14.01 -11.95
CA GLY A 140 -9.26 -13.65 -13.30
C GLY A 140 -8.84 -12.23 -13.75
N ARG A 141 -7.97 -11.56 -12.99
CA ARG A 141 -7.41 -10.25 -13.37
C ARG A 141 -5.97 -10.40 -13.81
N SER A 142 -5.54 -9.51 -14.70
CA SER A 142 -4.13 -9.44 -15.12
C SER A 142 -3.32 -8.71 -14.08
N MET A 143 -2.18 -9.29 -13.72
CA MET A 143 -1.21 -8.70 -12.79
C MET A 143 0.20 -8.85 -13.32
N THR A 144 1.10 -8.06 -12.78
CA THR A 144 2.54 -8.21 -12.97
C THR A 144 3.24 -8.26 -11.61
N THR A 145 4.43 -8.82 -11.61
CA THR A 145 5.30 -8.85 -10.43
C THR A 145 6.74 -8.54 -10.85
N HIS A 146 7.67 -8.54 -9.92
CA HIS A 146 9.09 -8.44 -10.24
C HIS A 146 9.55 -9.66 -11.06
N TRP A 147 10.28 -9.46 -12.14
CA TRP A 147 10.69 -10.51 -13.10
C TRP A 147 11.31 -11.75 -12.44
N GLN A 148 12.08 -11.56 -11.40
CA GLN A 148 12.72 -12.65 -10.64
C GLN A 148 11.71 -13.61 -10.00
N TRP A 149 10.46 -13.20 -9.86
CA TRP A 149 9.41 -13.95 -9.17
C TRP A 149 8.29 -14.41 -10.09
N PHE A 150 8.40 -14.25 -11.42
CA PHE A 150 7.34 -14.60 -12.36
C PHE A 150 6.87 -16.05 -12.21
N ASP A 151 7.81 -17.01 -12.26
CA ASP A 151 7.45 -18.44 -12.19
C ASP A 151 6.83 -18.80 -10.83
N ALA A 152 7.44 -18.33 -9.74
CA ALA A 152 6.94 -18.59 -8.39
C ALA A 152 5.57 -17.93 -8.14
N PHE A 153 5.31 -16.77 -8.75
CA PHE A 153 4.03 -16.08 -8.69
C PHE A 153 2.96 -16.84 -9.46
N ALA A 154 3.23 -17.20 -10.72
CA ALA A 154 2.30 -17.96 -11.56
C ALA A 154 1.97 -19.34 -10.97
N GLN A 155 2.97 -20.04 -10.43
CA GLN A 155 2.76 -21.32 -9.76
C GLN A 155 1.86 -21.20 -8.53
N ARG A 156 2.03 -20.15 -7.72
CA ARG A 156 1.26 -19.95 -6.50
C ARG A 156 -0.16 -19.44 -6.75
N TYR A 157 -0.33 -18.60 -7.78
CA TYR A 157 -1.60 -17.95 -8.08
C TYR A 157 -2.10 -18.26 -9.51
N PRO A 158 -2.37 -19.52 -9.85
CA PRO A 158 -2.71 -19.92 -11.22
C PRO A 158 -4.05 -19.33 -11.72
N ALA A 159 -4.83 -18.73 -10.82
CA ALA A 159 -6.09 -18.06 -11.19
C ALA A 159 -5.91 -16.55 -11.44
N VAL A 160 -4.68 -16.04 -11.41
CA VAL A 160 -4.30 -14.67 -11.78
C VAL A 160 -3.68 -14.71 -13.18
N ASN A 161 -4.07 -13.81 -14.07
CA ASN A 161 -3.59 -13.76 -15.46
C ASN A 161 -2.37 -12.83 -15.60
#